data_9956a9e993b295990d1a7ec1b3a4f11e
#
_entry.id   9956a9e993b295990d1a7ec1b3a4f11e
#
_cell.length_a   1.000
_cell.length_b   1.000
_cell.length_c   1.000
_cell.angle_alpha   90.00
_cell.angle_beta   90.00
_cell.angle_gamma   90.00
#
_symmetry.space_group_name_H-M   'P 1'
#
loop_
_entity.id
_entity.type
_entity.pdbx_description
1 polymer ?
#
loop_
_entity_poly.entity_id
_entity_poly.type
_entity_poly.pdbx_seq_one_letter_code
_entity_poly.pdbx_strand_id
1 'polypeptide(L)'
;MNQRYTVLSFALFAALLSTEAQISFGGQPYGLNKALMPEAPLVVMPSVNAEALKAEDEARIQQGIKGPYRFGFNHATDISTENSGTWTELANGDRVWRVAIQCPEAYSINFEFHDYVVPAGAAVFVYNGLDEVLGSFTAESNPGRTELGVTQLAGDRITIEYVEPAAVRGQGRLRIGQVTHAYRDIMGMSKGLGDSGSCNNNVICPEGDPWRAQIRSVAMITVGGSGICTGQLINNCNNDGIPYFLTANHCLGGNNTWVFRFNWNSPSCAQNQNGPTNQSVSGSQLLANSGGSDVALLRLNTTPPANYNVFYTGWDKSGTAPTSSTAIHHPSGDVKKISFDNNAATNGNFSGAQCWRILNWEDGTTEGGSSGSGLWNQNGLLVGQLFGGQASCSNNINDYYGKFNVSFPLLTQWLGNCGDQLQGFPQSVGVNEASVLERI
;
A
#
# COMPACT_ATOMS: atom_id res chain seq x y z
N MET A 1 48.37 -39.85 -31.17
CA MET A 1 47.90 -39.29 -29.87
C MET A 1 46.79 -38.28 -30.17
N ASN A 2 45.53 -38.72 -30.09
CA ASN A 2 44.37 -37.84 -30.33
C ASN A 2 43.77 -37.45 -28.97
N GLN A 3 43.96 -36.17 -28.57
CA GLN A 3 43.28 -35.61 -27.42
C GLN A 3 41.87 -35.19 -27.81
N ARG A 4 40.87 -35.80 -27.16
CA ARG A 4 39.46 -35.40 -27.25
C ARG A 4 39.18 -34.35 -26.18
N TYR A 5 38.84 -33.13 -26.57
CA TYR A 5 38.34 -32.10 -25.69
C TYR A 5 36.82 -32.30 -25.47
N THR A 6 36.47 -32.63 -24.23
CA THR A 6 35.09 -32.68 -23.80
C THR A 6 34.66 -31.25 -23.39
N VAL A 7 33.80 -30.63 -24.18
CA VAL A 7 33.16 -29.34 -23.84
C VAL A 7 32.05 -29.60 -22.87
N LEU A 8 32.21 -29.18 -21.62
CA LEU A 8 31.16 -29.21 -20.60
C LEU A 8 30.29 -27.95 -20.76
N SER A 9 29.09 -28.10 -21.34
CA SER A 9 28.11 -27.02 -21.43
C SER A 9 27.47 -26.84 -20.07
N PHE A 10 27.80 -25.75 -19.37
CA PHE A 10 27.09 -25.29 -18.19
C PHE A 10 25.77 -24.61 -18.65
N ALA A 11 24.65 -25.29 -18.48
CA ALA A 11 23.33 -24.66 -18.61
C ALA A 11 23.11 -23.75 -17.39
N LEU A 12 23.18 -22.45 -17.61
CA LEU A 12 22.81 -21.44 -16.63
C LEU A 12 21.28 -21.45 -16.49
N PHE A 13 20.77 -22.12 -15.48
CA PHE A 13 19.36 -21.99 -15.06
C PHE A 13 19.20 -20.59 -14.45
N ALA A 14 18.72 -19.63 -15.24
CA ALA A 14 18.21 -18.38 -14.72
C ALA A 14 16.93 -18.72 -13.92
N ALA A 15 17.05 -18.76 -12.60
CA ALA A 15 15.88 -18.75 -11.73
C ALA A 15 15.16 -17.43 -11.96
N LEU A 16 14.01 -17.47 -12.64
CA LEU A 16 13.05 -16.38 -12.65
C LEU A 16 12.55 -16.24 -11.22
N LEU A 17 13.09 -15.27 -10.49
CA LEU A 17 12.52 -14.85 -9.23
C LEU A 17 11.17 -14.20 -9.56
N SER A 18 10.09 -14.94 -9.33
CA SER A 18 8.74 -14.38 -9.33
C SER A 18 8.68 -13.33 -8.23
N THR A 19 8.42 -12.10 -8.60
CA THR A 19 8.20 -10.98 -7.68
C THR A 19 6.78 -11.11 -7.15
N GLU A 20 6.65 -11.32 -5.84
CA GLU A 20 5.40 -11.70 -5.19
C GLU A 20 4.68 -10.50 -4.59
N ALA A 21 3.36 -10.44 -4.82
CA ALA A 21 2.45 -9.43 -4.28
C ALA A 21 1.94 -9.88 -2.90
N GLN A 22 1.74 -8.93 -1.99
CA GLN A 22 1.07 -9.09 -0.70
C GLN A 22 1.45 -10.40 0.00
N ILE A 23 2.41 -10.51 0.84
CA ILE A 23 3.13 -11.71 1.33
C ILE A 23 2.58 -13.00 0.71
N SER A 24 3.00 -13.20 -0.48
CA SER A 24 2.61 -14.28 -1.38
C SER A 24 3.75 -15.29 -1.40
N PHE A 25 3.39 -16.56 -1.39
CA PHE A 25 4.36 -17.65 -1.40
C PHE A 25 4.50 -18.27 -2.79
N GLY A 26 4.02 -17.59 -3.83
CA GLY A 26 4.10 -18.03 -5.22
C GLY A 26 3.20 -19.21 -5.55
N GLY A 27 3.47 -19.86 -6.67
CA GLY A 27 2.65 -20.94 -7.20
C GLY A 27 1.76 -20.48 -8.35
N GLN A 28 0.98 -21.41 -8.89
CA GLN A 28 0.06 -21.17 -10.01
C GLN A 28 -1.32 -21.70 -9.69
N PRO A 29 -2.39 -20.90 -9.88
CA PRO A 29 -3.75 -21.38 -9.72
C PRO A 29 -4.10 -22.43 -10.78
N TYR A 30 -4.85 -23.46 -10.38
CA TYR A 30 -5.33 -24.51 -11.28
C TYR A 30 -6.27 -23.95 -12.36
N GLY A 31 -7.05 -22.93 -12.04
CA GLY A 31 -8.06 -22.35 -12.93
C GLY A 31 -7.49 -21.58 -14.12
N LEU A 32 -6.20 -21.26 -14.14
CA LEU A 32 -5.54 -20.72 -15.34
C LEU A 32 -5.40 -21.77 -16.44
N ASN A 33 -5.38 -23.05 -16.09
CA ASN A 33 -5.43 -24.15 -17.08
C ASN A 33 -6.88 -24.55 -17.36
N LYS A 34 -7.51 -23.88 -18.33
CA LYS A 34 -8.91 -24.09 -18.73
C LYS A 34 -9.24 -25.55 -19.15
N ALA A 35 -8.23 -26.34 -19.51
CA ALA A 35 -8.42 -27.76 -19.84
C ALA A 35 -8.65 -28.65 -18.61
N LEU A 36 -8.23 -28.18 -17.43
CA LEU A 36 -8.31 -28.94 -16.18
C LEU A 36 -9.50 -28.54 -15.31
N MET A 37 -10.05 -27.33 -15.50
CA MET A 37 -11.07 -26.79 -14.62
C MET A 37 -12.27 -26.21 -15.37
N PRO A 38 -13.52 -26.50 -14.95
CA PRO A 38 -14.71 -25.85 -15.48
C PRO A 38 -14.67 -24.35 -15.20
N GLU A 39 -15.50 -23.55 -15.87
CA GLU A 39 -15.61 -22.11 -15.55
C GLU A 39 -16.10 -21.90 -14.10
N ALA A 40 -15.52 -20.93 -13.40
CA ALA A 40 -15.94 -20.60 -12.05
C ALA A 40 -17.34 -19.95 -12.06
N PRO A 41 -18.26 -20.35 -11.17
CA PRO A 41 -19.56 -19.70 -11.03
C PRO A 41 -19.40 -18.19 -10.78
N LEU A 42 -20.21 -17.40 -11.47
CA LEU A 42 -20.13 -15.94 -11.46
C LEU A 42 -21.13 -15.33 -10.47
N VAL A 43 -20.63 -14.46 -9.59
CA VAL A 43 -21.42 -13.56 -8.75
C VAL A 43 -21.26 -12.16 -9.33
N VAL A 44 -22.40 -11.55 -9.71
CA VAL A 44 -22.40 -10.20 -10.29
C VAL A 44 -22.84 -9.20 -9.23
N MET A 45 -22.00 -8.17 -8.98
CA MET A 45 -22.35 -7.09 -8.07
C MET A 45 -23.35 -6.12 -8.72
N PRO A 46 -24.16 -5.41 -7.93
CA PRO A 46 -25.01 -4.34 -8.43
C PRO A 46 -24.18 -3.27 -9.16
N SER A 47 -24.78 -2.66 -10.17
CA SER A 47 -24.15 -1.55 -10.89
C SER A 47 -23.94 -0.33 -9.99
N VAL A 48 -22.91 0.45 -10.26
CA VAL A 48 -22.54 1.65 -9.51
C VAL A 48 -22.68 2.88 -10.41
N ASN A 49 -23.36 3.92 -9.91
CA ASN A 49 -23.42 5.20 -10.64
C ASN A 49 -22.16 6.03 -10.32
N ALA A 50 -21.11 5.85 -11.12
CA ALA A 50 -19.82 6.50 -10.94
C ALA A 50 -19.92 8.05 -10.94
N GLU A 51 -20.74 8.63 -11.81
CA GLU A 51 -20.89 10.09 -11.89
C GLU A 51 -21.57 10.69 -10.65
N ALA A 52 -22.57 10.01 -10.09
CA ALA A 52 -23.20 10.44 -8.86
C ALA A 52 -22.22 10.38 -7.68
N LEU A 53 -21.37 9.33 -7.61
CA LEU A 53 -20.37 9.20 -6.55
C LEU A 53 -19.27 10.26 -6.67
N LYS A 54 -18.82 10.58 -7.88
CA LYS A 54 -17.85 11.66 -8.11
C LYS A 54 -18.41 13.02 -7.69
N ALA A 55 -19.66 13.31 -8.04
CA ALA A 55 -20.34 14.54 -7.62
C ALA A 55 -20.50 14.63 -6.10
N GLU A 56 -20.79 13.51 -5.42
CA GLU A 56 -20.82 13.43 -3.95
C GLU A 56 -19.42 13.72 -3.36
N ASP A 57 -18.35 13.16 -3.93
CA ASP A 57 -16.98 13.40 -3.50
C ASP A 57 -16.61 14.88 -3.60
N GLU A 58 -16.95 15.54 -4.72
CA GLU A 58 -16.71 16.97 -4.92
C GLU A 58 -17.48 17.81 -3.89
N ALA A 59 -18.74 17.47 -3.64
CA ALA A 59 -19.54 18.16 -2.64
C ALA A 59 -18.95 18.02 -1.22
N ARG A 60 -18.42 16.85 -0.86
CA ARG A 60 -17.72 16.61 0.42
C ARG A 60 -16.46 17.46 0.54
N ILE A 61 -15.66 17.57 -0.53
CA ILE A 61 -14.46 18.41 -0.59
C ILE A 61 -14.84 19.88 -0.39
N GLN A 62 -15.86 20.38 -1.10
CA GLN A 62 -16.34 21.75 -0.98
C GLN A 62 -16.87 22.09 0.42
N GLN A 63 -17.46 21.10 1.12
CA GLN A 63 -17.91 21.24 2.51
C GLN A 63 -16.75 21.14 3.51
N GLY A 64 -15.51 20.92 3.07
CA GLY A 64 -14.35 20.77 3.94
C GLY A 64 -14.34 19.48 4.76
N ILE A 65 -15.12 18.46 4.35
CA ILE A 65 -15.16 17.15 5.03
C ILE A 65 -13.83 16.44 4.77
N LYS A 66 -13.08 16.17 5.84
CA LYS A 66 -11.79 15.46 5.79
C LYS A 66 -12.02 13.95 5.80
N GLY A 67 -11.15 13.24 5.11
CA GLY A 67 -11.19 11.77 5.03
C GLY A 67 -10.31 11.27 3.89
N PRO A 68 -10.18 9.94 3.75
CA PRO A 68 -9.48 9.32 2.64
C PRO A 68 -10.04 9.74 1.28
N TYR A 69 -9.17 9.84 0.26
CA TYR A 69 -9.59 10.03 -1.12
C TYR A 69 -10.34 8.79 -1.62
N ARG A 70 -11.63 8.93 -1.86
CA ARG A 70 -12.50 7.79 -2.23
C ARG A 70 -12.34 7.47 -3.72
N PHE A 71 -11.98 6.23 -4.02
CA PHE A 71 -11.85 5.73 -5.39
C PHE A 71 -12.88 4.65 -5.74
N GLY A 72 -13.53 4.05 -4.76
CA GLY A 72 -14.41 2.91 -4.94
C GLY A 72 -15.67 2.98 -4.11
N PHE A 73 -16.59 2.08 -4.42
CA PHE A 73 -17.83 1.83 -3.69
C PHE A 73 -17.80 0.42 -3.11
N ASN A 74 -18.10 0.28 -1.83
CA ASN A 74 -18.10 -0.99 -1.11
C ASN A 74 -19.47 -1.65 -1.16
N HIS A 75 -19.56 -2.83 -1.75
CA HIS A 75 -20.70 -3.73 -1.65
C HIS A 75 -20.52 -4.63 -0.44
N ALA A 76 -21.47 -4.62 0.49
CA ALA A 76 -21.54 -5.64 1.53
C ALA A 76 -21.95 -6.98 0.89
N THR A 77 -21.22 -8.05 1.19
CA THR A 77 -21.42 -9.36 0.59
C THR A 77 -21.39 -10.48 1.64
N ASP A 78 -21.84 -11.66 1.25
CA ASP A 78 -21.69 -12.89 2.02
C ASP A 78 -21.35 -14.03 1.07
N ILE A 79 -20.15 -13.96 0.47
CA ILE A 79 -19.64 -14.94 -0.48
C ILE A 79 -18.69 -15.86 0.28
N SER A 80 -18.98 -17.16 0.34
CA SER A 80 -18.19 -18.10 1.13
C SER A 80 -18.00 -19.45 0.45
N THR A 81 -17.06 -20.24 0.98
CA THR A 81 -16.86 -21.65 0.57
C THR A 81 -18.07 -22.55 0.81
N GLU A 82 -19.08 -22.06 1.57
CA GLU A 82 -20.27 -22.81 1.94
C GLU A 82 -21.50 -22.47 1.07
N ASN A 83 -21.62 -21.21 0.65
CA ASN A 83 -22.83 -20.71 -0.03
C ASN A 83 -22.62 -20.28 -1.48
N SER A 84 -21.39 -20.18 -1.95
CA SER A 84 -21.08 -19.67 -3.28
C SER A 84 -19.97 -20.48 -3.94
N GLY A 85 -19.81 -20.31 -5.27
CA GLY A 85 -18.77 -21.00 -6.01
C GLY A 85 -19.00 -22.50 -6.18
N THR A 86 -17.94 -23.21 -6.56
CA THR A 86 -17.99 -24.66 -6.79
C THR A 86 -16.69 -25.31 -6.36
N TRP A 87 -16.82 -26.47 -5.71
CA TRP A 87 -15.73 -27.38 -5.37
C TRP A 87 -15.48 -28.37 -6.51
N THR A 88 -14.22 -28.56 -6.87
CA THR A 88 -13.75 -29.57 -7.85
C THR A 88 -12.76 -30.49 -7.16
N GLU A 89 -12.99 -31.81 -7.21
CA GLU A 89 -12.06 -32.81 -6.69
C GLU A 89 -10.93 -33.05 -7.70
N LEU A 90 -9.71 -33.14 -7.20
CA LEU A 90 -8.54 -33.50 -8.00
C LEU A 90 -8.20 -34.98 -7.85
N ALA A 91 -7.48 -35.55 -8.84
CA ALA A 91 -7.12 -36.97 -8.88
C ALA A 91 -6.26 -37.42 -7.67
N ASN A 92 -5.54 -36.51 -7.03
CA ASN A 92 -4.73 -36.78 -5.82
C ASN A 92 -5.53 -36.70 -4.51
N GLY A 93 -6.84 -36.43 -4.55
CA GLY A 93 -7.70 -36.29 -3.40
C GLY A 93 -7.78 -34.87 -2.81
N ASP A 94 -6.99 -33.93 -3.32
CA ASP A 94 -7.14 -32.52 -2.99
C ASP A 94 -8.42 -31.96 -3.63
N ARG A 95 -8.85 -30.78 -3.23
CA ARG A 95 -9.98 -30.11 -3.84
C ARG A 95 -9.71 -28.61 -4.04
N VAL A 96 -10.40 -28.06 -5.04
CA VAL A 96 -10.28 -26.65 -5.40
C VAL A 96 -11.66 -26.01 -5.38
N TRP A 97 -11.83 -24.96 -4.58
CA TRP A 97 -13.01 -24.12 -4.62
C TRP A 97 -12.74 -22.87 -5.47
N ARG A 98 -13.73 -22.48 -6.28
CA ARG A 98 -13.61 -21.28 -7.11
C ARG A 98 -14.91 -20.51 -7.18
N VAL A 99 -14.79 -19.18 -7.16
CA VAL A 99 -15.87 -18.23 -7.45
C VAL A 99 -15.30 -17.08 -8.28
N ALA A 100 -16.05 -16.66 -9.29
CA ALA A 100 -15.77 -15.43 -10.03
C ALA A 100 -16.67 -14.30 -9.49
N ILE A 101 -16.12 -13.09 -9.39
CA ILE A 101 -16.85 -11.89 -9.01
C ILE A 101 -16.73 -10.88 -10.15
N GLN A 102 -17.84 -10.30 -10.56
CA GLN A 102 -17.89 -9.22 -11.53
C GLN A 102 -18.51 -7.97 -10.92
N CYS A 103 -17.83 -6.84 -11.07
CA CYS A 103 -18.31 -5.50 -10.80
C CYS A 103 -18.45 -4.78 -12.16
N PRO A 104 -19.63 -4.78 -12.81
CA PRO A 104 -19.77 -4.24 -14.15
C PRO A 104 -19.25 -2.80 -14.27
N GLU A 105 -18.38 -2.54 -15.25
CA GLU A 105 -17.76 -1.24 -15.52
C GLU A 105 -16.75 -0.76 -14.45
N ALA A 106 -16.35 -1.59 -13.49
CA ALA A 106 -15.29 -1.23 -12.56
C ALA A 106 -13.92 -1.17 -13.25
N TYR A 107 -13.08 -0.22 -12.85
CA TYR A 107 -11.68 -0.14 -13.28
C TYR A 107 -10.80 -1.17 -12.58
N SER A 108 -11.11 -1.48 -11.33
CA SER A 108 -10.44 -2.52 -10.56
C SER A 108 -11.38 -3.08 -9.48
N ILE A 109 -11.05 -4.25 -8.97
CA ILE A 109 -11.75 -4.90 -7.85
C ILE A 109 -10.74 -5.22 -6.78
N ASN A 110 -11.10 -4.90 -5.53
CA ASN A 110 -10.46 -5.43 -4.33
C ASN A 110 -11.55 -5.88 -3.36
N PHE A 111 -11.18 -6.64 -2.33
CA PHE A 111 -12.17 -7.18 -1.41
C PHE A 111 -11.56 -7.46 -0.04
N GLU A 112 -12.41 -7.76 0.93
CA GLU A 112 -12.02 -8.10 2.28
C GLU A 112 -12.60 -9.45 2.68
N PHE A 113 -11.74 -10.36 3.12
CA PHE A 113 -12.15 -11.53 3.86
C PHE A 113 -12.52 -11.12 5.29
N HIS A 114 -13.74 -11.38 5.70
CA HIS A 114 -14.20 -11.28 7.09
C HIS A 114 -14.07 -12.61 7.84
N ASP A 115 -13.82 -13.72 7.13
CA ASP A 115 -13.35 -14.98 7.68
C ASP A 115 -12.28 -15.53 6.74
N TYR A 116 -11.06 -15.61 7.22
CA TYR A 116 -9.88 -16.11 6.51
C TYR A 116 -9.18 -17.13 7.40
N VAL A 117 -9.56 -18.38 7.24
CA VAL A 117 -8.94 -19.52 7.92
C VAL A 117 -8.38 -20.46 6.87
N VAL A 118 -7.07 -20.42 6.67
CA VAL A 118 -6.35 -21.24 5.69
C VAL A 118 -5.42 -22.17 6.48
N PRO A 119 -5.67 -23.49 6.48
CA PRO A 119 -4.82 -24.45 7.19
C PRO A 119 -3.47 -24.60 6.49
N ALA A 120 -2.48 -25.13 7.22
CA ALA A 120 -1.15 -25.37 6.70
C ALA A 120 -1.20 -26.27 5.44
N GLY A 121 -0.51 -25.87 4.39
CA GLY A 121 -0.50 -26.55 3.09
C GLY A 121 -1.62 -26.17 2.13
N ALA A 122 -2.65 -25.44 2.61
CA ALA A 122 -3.68 -24.87 1.74
C ALA A 122 -3.25 -23.48 1.22
N ALA A 123 -3.85 -23.06 0.11
CA ALA A 123 -3.47 -21.85 -0.59
C ALA A 123 -4.67 -21.13 -1.24
N VAL A 124 -4.66 -19.80 -1.19
CA VAL A 124 -5.65 -18.96 -1.88
C VAL A 124 -4.95 -18.15 -2.96
N PHE A 125 -5.55 -18.12 -4.15
CA PHE A 125 -5.13 -17.27 -5.27
C PHE A 125 -6.28 -16.35 -5.68
N VAL A 126 -5.92 -15.16 -6.18
CA VAL A 126 -6.85 -14.25 -6.82
C VAL A 126 -6.26 -13.83 -8.15
N TYR A 127 -7.03 -13.93 -9.22
CA TYR A 127 -6.54 -13.59 -10.56
C TYR A 127 -7.64 -12.98 -11.42
N ASN A 128 -7.21 -12.23 -12.44
CA ASN A 128 -8.07 -11.61 -13.43
C ASN A 128 -7.84 -12.22 -14.84
N GLY A 129 -8.53 -11.69 -15.84
CA GLY A 129 -8.33 -12.08 -17.24
C GLY A 129 -7.17 -11.36 -17.93
N LEU A 130 -6.36 -10.59 -17.19
CA LEU A 130 -5.26 -9.75 -17.69
C LEU A 130 -3.88 -10.25 -17.22
N ASP A 131 -3.77 -11.55 -16.95
CA ASP A 131 -2.55 -12.23 -16.47
C ASP A 131 -2.00 -11.74 -15.12
N GLU A 132 -2.81 -11.02 -14.33
CA GLU A 132 -2.44 -10.69 -12.96
C GLU A 132 -2.87 -11.79 -12.00
N VAL A 133 -1.95 -12.26 -11.17
CA VAL A 133 -2.18 -13.26 -10.12
C VAL A 133 -1.66 -12.72 -8.79
N LEU A 134 -2.50 -12.74 -7.76
CA LEU A 134 -2.13 -12.52 -6.37
C LEU A 134 -2.15 -13.86 -5.62
N GLY A 135 -1.20 -14.05 -4.72
CA GLY A 135 -1.10 -15.28 -3.93
C GLY A 135 0.12 -16.12 -4.35
N SER A 136 0.30 -17.28 -3.83
CA SER A 136 -0.61 -17.94 -2.87
C SER A 136 -0.64 -17.19 -1.53
N PHE A 137 -1.83 -16.94 -1.02
CA PHE A 137 -2.00 -16.56 0.36
C PHE A 137 -2.19 -17.85 1.17
N THR A 138 -1.45 -17.99 2.27
CA THR A 138 -1.41 -19.19 3.11
C THR A 138 -1.72 -18.83 4.57
N ALA A 139 -1.58 -19.77 5.48
CA ALA A 139 -1.66 -19.51 6.92
C ALA A 139 -0.63 -18.44 7.37
N GLU A 140 0.55 -18.41 6.74
CA GLU A 140 1.63 -17.48 7.05
C GLU A 140 1.39 -16.05 6.50
N SER A 141 0.50 -15.90 5.52
CA SER A 141 0.16 -14.57 4.97
C SER A 141 -0.59 -13.67 5.97
N ASN A 142 -1.28 -14.27 6.95
CA ASN A 142 -2.09 -13.56 7.93
C ASN A 142 -2.08 -14.25 9.31
N PRO A 143 -0.92 -14.42 9.96
CA PRO A 143 -0.77 -15.27 11.13
C PRO A 143 -1.62 -14.78 12.32
N GLY A 144 -2.44 -15.70 12.87
CA GLY A 144 -3.24 -15.46 14.05
C GLY A 144 -4.43 -14.51 13.87
N ARG A 145 -4.83 -14.22 12.63
CA ARG A 145 -5.95 -13.31 12.31
C ARG A 145 -6.90 -13.98 11.33
N THR A 146 -8.15 -13.54 11.37
CA THR A 146 -9.23 -14.06 10.53
C THR A 146 -9.76 -13.03 9.51
N GLU A 147 -9.29 -11.80 9.52
CA GLU A 147 -9.64 -10.76 8.56
C GLU A 147 -8.45 -10.46 7.66
N LEU A 148 -8.66 -10.37 6.34
CA LEU A 148 -7.61 -10.05 5.38
C LEU A 148 -8.16 -9.14 4.28
N GLY A 149 -7.57 -7.94 4.13
CA GLY A 149 -7.79 -7.10 2.95
C GLY A 149 -6.93 -7.57 1.79
N VAL A 150 -7.51 -7.67 0.61
CA VAL A 150 -6.81 -8.02 -0.64
C VAL A 150 -6.68 -6.77 -1.50
N THR A 151 -5.50 -6.54 -2.05
CA THR A 151 -5.20 -5.38 -2.90
C THR A 151 -5.97 -5.40 -4.21
N GLN A 152 -6.02 -4.26 -4.91
CA GLN A 152 -6.71 -4.10 -6.18
C GLN A 152 -6.09 -4.98 -7.28
N LEU A 153 -6.96 -5.65 -8.05
CA LEU A 153 -6.65 -6.21 -9.37
C LEU A 153 -7.39 -5.41 -10.44
N ALA A 154 -6.73 -5.19 -11.56
CA ALA A 154 -7.26 -4.46 -12.68
C ALA A 154 -8.44 -5.17 -13.35
N GLY A 155 -9.39 -4.39 -13.90
CA GLY A 155 -10.56 -4.89 -14.62
C GLY A 155 -11.81 -5.06 -13.75
N ASP A 156 -12.88 -5.50 -14.39
CA ASP A 156 -14.21 -5.60 -13.81
C ASP A 156 -14.58 -7.05 -13.39
N ARG A 157 -13.64 -8.00 -13.50
CA ARG A 157 -13.84 -9.41 -13.14
C ARG A 157 -12.58 -10.00 -12.52
N ILE A 158 -12.76 -10.68 -11.38
CA ILE A 158 -11.73 -11.47 -10.71
C ILE A 158 -12.23 -12.89 -10.43
N THR A 159 -11.30 -13.82 -10.25
CA THR A 159 -11.59 -15.18 -9.78
C THR A 159 -10.80 -15.42 -8.50
N ILE A 160 -11.46 -15.92 -7.48
CA ILE A 160 -10.86 -16.39 -6.24
C ILE A 160 -10.81 -17.92 -6.30
N GLU A 161 -9.65 -18.49 -6.01
CA GLU A 161 -9.39 -19.92 -6.00
C GLU A 161 -8.78 -20.33 -4.66
N TYR A 162 -9.39 -21.33 -4.02
CA TYR A 162 -8.87 -21.91 -2.78
C TYR A 162 -8.53 -23.37 -3.01
N VAL A 163 -7.27 -23.70 -2.83
CA VAL A 163 -6.74 -25.07 -2.95
C VAL A 163 -6.64 -25.68 -1.55
N GLU A 164 -7.37 -26.76 -1.31
CA GLU A 164 -7.39 -27.44 -0.04
C GLU A 164 -6.87 -28.87 -0.19
N PRO A 165 -5.69 -29.20 0.38
CA PRO A 165 -5.16 -30.56 0.40
C PRO A 165 -6.07 -31.54 1.12
N ALA A 166 -6.07 -32.81 0.69
CA ALA A 166 -6.87 -33.87 1.29
C ALA A 166 -6.63 -34.03 2.81
N ALA A 167 -5.39 -33.80 3.25
CA ALA A 167 -4.99 -33.94 4.66
C ALA A 167 -5.66 -32.90 5.60
N VAL A 168 -6.12 -31.76 5.06
CA VAL A 168 -6.73 -30.66 5.85
C VAL A 168 -8.15 -30.36 5.39
N ARG A 169 -8.79 -31.33 4.74
CA ARG A 169 -10.12 -31.19 4.16
C ARG A 169 -11.16 -30.74 5.20
N GLY A 170 -11.88 -29.64 4.88
CA GLY A 170 -12.92 -29.07 5.73
C GLY A 170 -12.41 -28.25 6.90
N GLN A 171 -11.10 -28.02 7.00
CA GLN A 171 -10.52 -27.17 8.07
C GLN A 171 -10.44 -25.70 7.66
N GLY A 172 -10.46 -25.39 6.35
CA GLY A 172 -10.43 -24.03 5.86
C GLY A 172 -11.82 -23.38 5.82
N ARG A 173 -11.86 -22.06 6.06
CA ARG A 173 -13.04 -21.21 5.91
C ARG A 173 -12.66 -19.90 5.25
N LEU A 174 -13.39 -19.54 4.20
CA LEU A 174 -13.25 -18.25 3.53
C LEU A 174 -14.64 -17.61 3.42
N ARG A 175 -14.75 -16.36 3.84
CA ARG A 175 -15.95 -15.53 3.67
C ARG A 175 -15.56 -14.12 3.29
N ILE A 176 -15.99 -13.68 2.12
CA ILE A 176 -15.80 -12.33 1.60
C ILE A 176 -16.99 -11.51 2.08
N GLY A 177 -16.73 -10.56 2.99
CA GLY A 177 -17.76 -9.70 3.58
C GLY A 177 -17.92 -8.37 2.87
N GLN A 178 -16.93 -7.99 2.05
CA GLN A 178 -16.95 -6.73 1.29
C GLN A 178 -16.24 -6.92 -0.05
N VAL A 179 -16.86 -6.39 -1.11
CA VAL A 179 -16.26 -6.27 -2.45
C VAL A 179 -16.28 -4.79 -2.84
N THR A 180 -15.15 -4.25 -3.25
CA THR A 180 -15.01 -2.86 -3.66
C THR A 180 -15.01 -2.75 -5.18
N HIS A 181 -15.92 -1.95 -5.72
CA HIS A 181 -16.03 -1.56 -7.11
C HIS A 181 -15.31 -0.21 -7.31
N ALA A 182 -14.15 -0.20 -7.97
CA ALA A 182 -13.45 1.05 -8.25
C ALA A 182 -14.13 1.82 -9.38
N TYR A 183 -14.67 3.01 -9.07
CA TYR A 183 -15.25 3.93 -10.07
C TYR A 183 -14.27 5.01 -10.53
N ARG A 184 -13.03 5.01 -9.98
CA ARG A 184 -11.88 5.81 -10.44
C ARG A 184 -10.76 4.90 -10.88
N ASP A 185 -10.04 5.30 -11.91
CA ASP A 185 -8.98 4.50 -12.53
C ASP A 185 -7.62 4.72 -11.83
N ILE A 186 -7.53 4.30 -10.57
CA ILE A 186 -6.28 4.38 -9.81
C ILE A 186 -5.19 3.39 -10.27
N MET A 187 -5.55 2.44 -11.15
CA MET A 187 -4.62 1.44 -11.69
C MET A 187 -4.14 1.78 -13.11
N GLY A 188 -4.66 2.86 -13.71
CA GLY A 188 -4.26 3.32 -15.03
C GLY A 188 -4.74 2.47 -16.20
N MET A 189 -5.89 1.82 -16.07
CA MET A 189 -6.43 0.89 -17.05
C MET A 189 -6.91 1.56 -18.35
N SER A 190 -7.49 2.76 -18.28
CA SER A 190 -8.18 3.38 -19.42
C SER A 190 -7.44 4.52 -20.06
N LYS A 191 -6.66 5.28 -19.33
CA LYS A 191 -6.03 6.53 -19.81
C LYS A 191 -4.54 6.65 -19.46
N GLY A 192 -3.91 5.58 -18.96
CA GLY A 192 -2.60 5.65 -18.34
C GLY A 192 -2.74 6.07 -16.87
N LEU A 193 -1.65 5.93 -16.09
CA LEU A 193 -1.63 6.33 -14.69
C LEU A 193 -1.84 7.83 -14.57
N GLY A 194 -2.49 8.16 -13.46
CA GLY A 194 -2.46 9.48 -12.91
C GLY A 194 -3.73 10.26 -13.11
N ASP A 195 -4.62 10.10 -12.14
CA ASP A 195 -5.58 11.15 -11.84
C ASP A 195 -4.86 12.34 -11.16
N SER A 196 -3.56 12.20 -10.76
CA SER A 196 -2.77 13.32 -10.25
C SER A 196 -2.44 14.32 -11.35
N GLY A 197 -2.52 15.60 -11.00
CA GLY A 197 -2.23 16.68 -11.93
C GLY A 197 -0.78 16.64 -12.46
N SER A 198 -0.57 17.21 -13.65
CA SER A 198 0.72 17.17 -14.35
C SER A 198 1.85 17.96 -13.66
N CYS A 199 1.56 18.70 -12.61
CA CYS A 199 2.55 19.42 -11.79
C CYS A 199 3.26 18.51 -10.77
N ASN A 200 2.81 17.27 -10.59
CA ASN A 200 3.41 16.33 -9.65
C ASN A 200 4.63 15.63 -10.24
N ASN A 201 5.74 15.59 -9.50
CA ASN A 201 7.00 14.95 -9.91
C ASN A 201 7.03 13.49 -9.49
N ASN A 202 7.37 12.57 -10.40
CA ASN A 202 7.65 11.19 -10.05
C ASN A 202 8.89 11.10 -9.17
N VAL A 203 8.85 10.28 -8.12
CA VAL A 203 9.99 10.12 -7.20
C VAL A 203 11.26 9.60 -7.88
N ILE A 204 11.16 8.98 -9.07
CA ILE A 204 12.31 8.47 -9.82
C ILE A 204 13.07 9.59 -10.56
N CYS A 205 12.48 10.78 -10.71
CA CYS A 205 13.12 11.94 -11.32
C CYS A 205 14.37 12.36 -10.52
N PRO A 206 15.32 13.09 -11.14
CA PRO A 206 16.56 13.53 -10.49
C PRO A 206 16.36 14.28 -9.17
N GLU A 207 15.26 15.02 -9.04
CA GLU A 207 14.86 15.74 -7.83
C GLU A 207 14.67 14.78 -6.63
N GLY A 208 14.30 13.53 -6.88
CA GLY A 208 14.17 12.48 -5.89
C GLY A 208 15.49 11.81 -5.48
N ASP A 209 16.62 12.06 -6.15
CA ASP A 209 17.90 11.36 -5.88
C ASP A 209 18.37 11.53 -4.43
N PRO A 210 18.33 12.72 -3.83
CA PRO A 210 18.72 12.92 -2.43
C PRO A 210 17.80 12.21 -1.42
N TRP A 211 16.62 11.77 -1.87
CA TRP A 211 15.53 11.27 -1.03
C TRP A 211 15.28 9.75 -1.16
N ARG A 212 16.19 9.00 -1.81
CA ARG A 212 16.02 7.56 -2.09
C ARG A 212 15.74 6.72 -0.84
N ALA A 213 16.28 7.09 0.29
CA ALA A 213 15.99 6.42 1.56
C ALA A 213 14.54 6.68 2.02
N GLN A 214 14.15 7.96 2.12
CA GLN A 214 12.80 8.36 2.56
C GLN A 214 11.71 7.86 1.62
N ILE A 215 11.94 7.86 0.30
CA ILE A 215 11.03 7.31 -0.71
C ILE A 215 10.66 5.85 -0.39
N ARG A 216 11.61 5.04 0.08
CA ARG A 216 11.37 3.63 0.45
C ARG A 216 10.59 3.46 1.76
N SER A 217 10.44 4.50 2.57
CA SER A 217 9.63 4.42 3.79
C SER A 217 8.14 4.60 3.52
N VAL A 218 7.78 5.27 2.42
CA VAL A 218 6.41 5.70 2.12
C VAL A 218 5.62 4.60 1.42
N ALA A 219 4.37 4.42 1.85
CA ALA A 219 3.41 3.52 1.22
C ALA A 219 2.07 4.22 0.96
N MET A 220 1.42 3.82 -0.12
CA MET A 220 -0.01 4.09 -0.32
C MET A 220 -0.82 3.19 0.59
N ILE A 221 -1.86 3.73 1.20
CA ILE A 221 -2.78 2.97 2.05
C ILE A 221 -4.13 2.87 1.34
N THR A 222 -4.64 1.64 1.18
CA THR A 222 -6.05 1.42 0.89
C THR A 222 -6.80 1.31 2.21
N VAL A 223 -7.65 2.31 2.47
CA VAL A 223 -8.40 2.47 3.71
C VAL A 223 -9.82 1.96 3.53
N GLY A 224 -10.24 1.00 4.37
CA GLY A 224 -11.60 0.46 4.35
C GLY A 224 -12.06 -0.05 2.98
N GLY A 225 -11.12 -0.54 2.16
CA GLY A 225 -11.37 -1.03 0.82
C GLY A 225 -11.51 0.04 -0.27
N SER A 226 -12.03 1.22 0.01
CA SER A 226 -12.46 2.20 -1.01
C SER A 226 -11.82 3.59 -0.92
N GLY A 227 -10.98 3.85 0.09
CA GLY A 227 -10.30 5.13 0.29
C GLY A 227 -8.78 5.01 0.13
N ILE A 228 -8.13 6.13 -0.20
CA ILE A 228 -6.67 6.26 -0.29
C ILE A 228 -6.17 7.27 0.72
N CYS A 229 -5.12 6.89 1.43
CA CYS A 229 -4.24 7.76 2.20
C CYS A 229 -2.78 7.38 1.91
N THR A 230 -1.87 8.15 2.48
CA THR A 230 -0.42 7.91 2.46
C THR A 230 0.09 7.80 3.89
N GLY A 231 1.21 7.13 4.08
CA GLY A 231 1.94 7.13 5.33
C GLY A 231 3.35 6.58 5.15
N GLN A 232 4.09 6.46 6.25
CA GLN A 232 5.49 6.04 6.21
C GLN A 232 5.87 5.17 7.41
N LEU A 233 6.76 4.21 7.17
CA LEU A 233 7.46 3.49 8.23
C LEU A 233 8.35 4.45 9.01
N ILE A 234 8.31 4.38 10.33
CA ILE A 234 9.05 5.28 11.23
C ILE A 234 9.95 4.48 12.17
N ASN A 235 11.19 4.96 12.32
CA ASN A 235 12.19 4.34 13.19
C ASN A 235 11.90 4.59 14.67
N ASN A 236 12.35 3.67 15.52
CA ASN A 236 12.35 3.79 16.98
C ASN A 236 13.79 3.79 17.53
N CYS A 237 13.94 4.17 18.79
CA CYS A 237 15.26 4.30 19.45
C CYS A 237 16.05 2.98 19.54
N ASN A 238 15.41 1.82 19.36
CA ASN A 238 16.08 0.54 19.40
C ASN A 238 16.67 0.12 18.04
N ASN A 239 16.26 0.77 16.96
CA ASN A 239 16.59 0.37 15.57
C ASN A 239 16.30 -1.12 15.31
N ASP A 240 15.14 -1.60 15.78
CA ASP A 240 14.80 -3.04 15.81
C ASP A 240 13.92 -3.48 14.62
N GLY A 241 13.56 -2.55 13.73
CA GLY A 241 12.77 -2.86 12.54
C GLY A 241 11.31 -3.24 12.85
N ILE A 242 10.80 -2.97 14.04
CA ILE A 242 9.36 -3.09 14.32
C ILE A 242 8.60 -2.18 13.34
N PRO A 243 7.60 -2.71 12.59
CA PRO A 243 6.98 -1.98 11.51
C PRO A 243 5.96 -0.94 12.03
N TYR A 244 6.46 0.04 12.77
CA TYR A 244 5.68 1.21 13.12
C TYR A 244 5.43 2.06 11.88
N PHE A 245 4.18 2.48 11.71
CA PHE A 245 3.74 3.20 10.54
C PHE A 245 2.95 4.44 10.95
N LEU A 246 3.42 5.61 10.54
CA LEU A 246 2.79 6.90 10.86
C LEU A 246 1.92 7.36 9.68
N THR A 247 0.72 7.84 10.01
CA THR A 247 -0.22 8.45 9.05
C THR A 247 -1.09 9.49 9.76
N ALA A 248 -2.15 9.97 9.12
CA ALA A 248 -3.08 10.93 9.69
C ALA A 248 -4.22 10.28 10.48
N ASN A 249 -4.67 10.95 11.54
CA ASN A 249 -5.84 10.52 12.32
C ASN A 249 -7.13 10.54 11.49
N HIS A 250 -7.32 11.51 10.60
CA HIS A 250 -8.52 11.56 9.75
C HIS A 250 -8.59 10.43 8.71
N CYS A 251 -7.52 9.66 8.51
CA CYS A 251 -7.53 8.45 7.70
C CYS A 251 -8.13 7.23 8.41
N LEU A 252 -8.30 7.28 9.75
CA LEU A 252 -8.69 6.13 10.54
C LEU A 252 -10.10 5.62 10.23
N GLY A 253 -10.25 4.29 10.24
CA GLY A 253 -11.48 3.54 10.06
C GLY A 253 -11.21 2.14 9.50
N GLY A 254 -11.61 1.06 10.22
CA GLY A 254 -11.48 -0.32 9.74
C GLY A 254 -10.04 -0.75 9.39
N ASN A 255 -9.06 -0.39 10.21
CA ASN A 255 -7.63 -0.55 9.91
C ASN A 255 -7.11 -2.01 9.96
N ASN A 256 -7.90 -2.97 10.42
CA ASN A 256 -7.50 -4.39 10.43
C ASN A 256 -7.30 -4.97 9.02
N THR A 257 -8.00 -4.43 8.02
CA THR A 257 -8.00 -4.89 6.63
C THR A 257 -7.29 -3.91 5.69
N TRP A 258 -6.69 -2.82 6.20
CA TRP A 258 -5.96 -1.88 5.36
C TRP A 258 -4.85 -2.57 4.58
N VAL A 259 -4.64 -2.13 3.34
CA VAL A 259 -3.53 -2.60 2.50
C VAL A 259 -2.51 -1.50 2.34
N PHE A 260 -1.24 -1.83 2.61
CA PHE A 260 -0.09 -0.92 2.53
C PHE A 260 0.76 -1.32 1.33
N ARG A 261 0.75 -0.51 0.27
CA ARG A 261 1.52 -0.76 -0.96
C ARG A 261 2.79 0.05 -0.95
N PHE A 262 3.93 -0.65 -0.87
CA PHE A 262 5.28 -0.09 -0.92
C PHE A 262 5.81 -0.03 -2.36
N ASN A 263 6.82 0.81 -2.59
CA ASN A 263 7.59 0.90 -3.83
C ASN A 263 6.76 1.05 -5.11
N TRP A 264 5.52 1.48 -4.99
CA TRP A 264 4.70 1.78 -6.17
C TRP A 264 5.12 3.10 -6.78
N ASN A 265 6.20 3.04 -7.54
CA ASN A 265 6.87 4.16 -8.18
C ASN A 265 6.79 3.99 -9.70
N SER A 266 6.66 5.09 -10.46
CA SER A 266 6.87 5.04 -11.90
C SER A 266 8.29 4.53 -12.20
N PRO A 267 8.49 3.67 -13.20
CA PRO A 267 9.83 3.19 -13.58
C PRO A 267 10.66 4.26 -14.31
N SER A 268 10.05 5.36 -14.71
CA SER A 268 10.72 6.48 -15.38
C SER A 268 10.19 7.81 -14.89
N CYS A 269 10.93 8.90 -15.18
CA CYS A 269 10.48 10.26 -14.89
C CYS A 269 9.26 10.68 -15.74
N ALA A 270 9.05 10.06 -16.89
CA ALA A 270 7.86 10.29 -17.71
C ALA A 270 6.60 9.87 -16.94
N GLN A 271 5.56 10.69 -17.03
CA GLN A 271 4.25 10.36 -16.47
C GLN A 271 3.58 9.24 -17.29
N ASN A 272 2.57 8.58 -16.70
CA ASN A 272 1.76 7.53 -17.32
C ASN A 272 2.42 6.15 -17.45
N GLN A 273 3.41 5.82 -16.62
CA GLN A 273 3.94 4.47 -16.51
C GLN A 273 3.62 3.88 -15.14
N ASN A 274 3.00 2.68 -15.14
CA ASN A 274 2.71 1.97 -13.90
C ASN A 274 3.99 1.42 -13.27
N GLY A 275 4.02 1.44 -11.97
CA GLY A 275 5.05 0.79 -11.16
C GLY A 275 4.66 -0.65 -10.79
N PRO A 276 5.56 -1.37 -10.11
CA PRO A 276 5.23 -2.69 -9.56
C PRO A 276 4.10 -2.57 -8.53
N THR A 277 3.05 -3.38 -8.67
CA THR A 277 1.89 -3.40 -7.76
C THR A 277 1.97 -4.50 -6.71
N ASN A 278 3.04 -5.31 -6.75
CA ASN A 278 3.18 -6.57 -6.06
C ASN A 278 3.91 -6.48 -4.69
N GLN A 279 4.14 -5.28 -4.15
CA GLN A 279 4.80 -5.11 -2.85
C GLN A 279 3.83 -4.50 -1.83
N SER A 280 2.96 -5.33 -1.27
CA SER A 280 2.00 -4.89 -0.27
C SER A 280 1.93 -5.83 0.94
N VAL A 281 1.49 -5.29 2.08
CA VAL A 281 1.14 -6.03 3.28
C VAL A 281 -0.24 -5.61 3.75
N SER A 282 -0.93 -6.48 4.48
CA SER A 282 -2.29 -6.21 4.94
C SER A 282 -2.40 -6.13 6.45
N GLY A 283 -3.31 -5.26 6.87
CA GLY A 283 -3.73 -5.12 8.24
C GLY A 283 -2.73 -4.41 9.14
N SER A 284 -3.28 -3.72 10.12
CA SER A 284 -2.52 -3.02 11.14
C SER A 284 -3.28 -2.95 12.46
N GLN A 285 -2.56 -2.66 13.51
CA GLN A 285 -3.08 -2.37 14.82
C GLN A 285 -2.88 -0.87 15.09
N LEU A 286 -3.95 -0.15 15.47
CA LEU A 286 -3.84 1.21 15.97
C LEU A 286 -3.17 1.19 17.35
N LEU A 287 -2.09 1.94 17.48
CA LEU A 287 -1.34 2.09 18.73
C LEU A 287 -1.70 3.39 19.45
N ALA A 288 -1.70 4.51 18.70
CA ALA A 288 -2.02 5.82 19.22
C ALA A 288 -2.60 6.72 18.13
N ASN A 289 -3.47 7.65 18.53
CA ASN A 289 -3.96 8.70 17.63
C ASN A 289 -4.36 9.96 18.40
N SER A 290 -4.32 11.10 17.73
CA SER A 290 -4.77 12.38 18.28
C SER A 290 -5.24 13.33 17.20
N GLY A 291 -6.38 13.97 17.41
CA GLY A 291 -6.85 15.09 16.59
C GLY A 291 -6.06 16.40 16.82
N GLY A 292 -5.34 16.55 17.94
CA GLY A 292 -4.59 17.78 18.28
C GLY A 292 -3.39 18.06 17.37
N SER A 293 -2.90 17.06 16.66
CA SER A 293 -1.89 17.14 15.60
C SER A 293 -2.24 16.23 14.42
N ASP A 294 -3.46 15.69 14.39
CA ASP A 294 -3.96 14.79 13.34
C ASP A 294 -3.06 13.57 13.10
N VAL A 295 -2.47 12.98 14.14
CA VAL A 295 -1.55 11.85 14.05
C VAL A 295 -2.24 10.53 14.32
N ALA A 296 -1.84 9.49 13.59
CA ALA A 296 -2.08 8.09 13.91
C ALA A 296 -0.79 7.27 13.77
N LEU A 297 -0.46 6.53 14.82
CA LEU A 297 0.61 5.53 14.81
C LEU A 297 -0.01 4.14 14.78
N LEU A 298 0.40 3.38 13.79
CA LEU A 298 0.00 1.98 13.59
C LEU A 298 1.21 1.07 13.80
N ARG A 299 0.93 -0.19 14.07
CA ARG A 299 1.89 -1.28 13.86
C ARG A 299 1.32 -2.18 12.77
N LEU A 300 2.06 -2.37 11.69
CA LEU A 300 1.65 -3.30 10.64
C LEU A 300 1.58 -4.71 11.22
N ASN A 301 0.61 -5.51 10.77
CA ASN A 301 0.42 -6.88 11.21
C ASN A 301 1.60 -7.77 10.81
N THR A 302 2.24 -7.42 9.69
CA THR A 302 3.38 -8.13 9.12
C THR A 302 4.48 -7.15 8.79
N THR A 303 5.71 -7.48 9.15
CA THR A 303 6.90 -6.73 8.73
C THR A 303 7.05 -6.87 7.21
N PRO A 304 7.21 -5.78 6.45
CA PRO A 304 7.48 -5.87 5.01
C PRO A 304 8.65 -6.82 4.74
N PRO A 305 8.54 -7.74 3.77
CA PRO A 305 9.62 -8.66 3.42
C PRO A 305 10.93 -7.94 3.07
N ALA A 306 12.08 -8.57 3.32
CA ALA A 306 13.39 -7.98 3.11
C ALA A 306 13.63 -7.54 1.64
N ASN A 307 13.06 -8.25 0.67
CA ASN A 307 13.13 -7.91 -0.75
C ASN A 307 12.36 -6.62 -1.11
N TYR A 308 11.49 -6.09 -0.22
CA TYR A 308 10.88 -4.75 -0.41
C TYR A 308 11.92 -3.65 -0.16
N ASN A 309 13.02 -3.96 0.53
CA ASN A 309 14.09 -3.03 0.84
C ASN A 309 13.57 -1.69 1.40
N VAL A 310 12.64 -1.78 2.35
CA VAL A 310 12.02 -0.61 2.96
C VAL A 310 13.00 0.14 3.86
N PHE A 311 12.65 1.37 4.18
CA PHE A 311 13.40 2.23 5.09
C PHE A 311 12.48 2.69 6.22
N TYR A 312 12.98 2.71 7.43
CA TYR A 312 12.31 3.28 8.59
C TYR A 312 12.80 4.72 8.75
N THR A 313 11.97 5.71 8.41
CA THR A 313 12.41 7.11 8.42
C THR A 313 12.78 7.60 9.80
N GLY A 314 13.85 8.39 9.87
CA GLY A 314 14.21 9.13 11.07
C GLY A 314 13.26 10.29 11.33
N TRP A 315 13.36 10.91 12.50
CA TRP A 315 12.47 11.97 12.92
C TRP A 315 13.19 13.05 13.73
N ASP A 316 12.57 14.25 13.76
CA ASP A 316 12.99 15.40 14.58
C ASP A 316 11.79 15.92 15.36
N LYS A 317 11.88 15.82 16.71
CA LYS A 317 10.86 16.30 17.64
C LYS A 317 11.25 17.59 18.38
N SER A 318 12.30 18.27 17.93
CA SER A 318 12.77 19.52 18.59
C SER A 318 11.75 20.66 18.54
N GLY A 319 10.82 20.61 17.58
CA GLY A 319 9.87 21.70 17.34
C GLY A 319 10.48 22.89 16.61
N THR A 320 11.72 22.76 16.13
CA THR A 320 12.37 23.75 15.26
C THR A 320 11.71 23.72 13.89
N ALA A 321 11.33 24.89 13.38
CA ALA A 321 10.74 24.98 12.04
C ALA A 321 11.75 24.55 10.97
N PRO A 322 11.37 23.66 10.02
CA PRO A 322 12.22 23.31 8.91
C PRO A 322 12.51 24.54 8.05
N THR A 323 13.73 24.70 7.59
CA THR A 323 14.17 25.80 6.70
C THR A 323 13.83 25.54 5.25
N SER A 324 13.67 24.29 4.89
CA SER A 324 13.06 23.79 3.66
C SER A 324 12.35 22.47 3.94
N SER A 325 11.41 22.09 3.12
CA SER A 325 10.56 20.93 3.35
C SER A 325 10.40 20.09 2.09
N THR A 326 10.33 18.78 2.29
CA THR A 326 10.04 17.81 1.21
C THR A 326 8.89 16.92 1.64
N ALA A 327 7.93 16.69 0.73
CA ALA A 327 6.84 15.74 0.91
C ALA A 327 6.94 14.60 -0.10
N ILE A 328 6.61 13.37 0.34
CA ILE A 328 6.59 12.18 -0.52
C ILE A 328 5.24 11.49 -0.29
N HIS A 329 4.43 11.36 -1.34
CA HIS A 329 3.01 11.03 -1.21
C HIS A 329 2.42 10.32 -2.43
N HIS A 330 1.14 9.92 -2.34
CA HIS A 330 0.36 9.31 -3.41
C HIS A 330 -0.87 10.18 -3.72
N PRO A 331 -0.71 11.28 -4.49
CA PRO A 331 -1.79 12.19 -4.82
C PRO A 331 -2.78 11.50 -5.76
N SER A 332 -4.09 11.67 -5.50
CA SER A 332 -5.19 11.09 -6.27
C SER A 332 -5.10 9.55 -6.45
N GLY A 333 -4.37 8.88 -5.54
CA GLY A 333 -4.11 7.44 -5.65
C GLY A 333 -3.18 7.06 -6.80
N ASP A 334 -2.34 7.98 -7.26
CA ASP A 334 -1.32 7.76 -8.30
C ASP A 334 -0.02 7.18 -7.73
N VAL A 335 0.90 6.77 -8.63
CA VAL A 335 2.27 6.40 -8.26
C VAL A 335 2.92 7.48 -7.41
N LYS A 336 3.88 7.07 -6.60
CA LYS A 336 4.53 7.95 -5.62
C LYS A 336 5.12 9.21 -6.26
N LYS A 337 4.82 10.35 -5.65
CA LYS A 337 5.25 11.68 -6.07
C LYS A 337 6.08 12.35 -4.96
N ILE A 338 6.78 13.42 -5.36
CA ILE A 338 7.62 14.21 -4.46
C ILE A 338 7.41 15.70 -4.73
N SER A 339 7.36 16.50 -3.65
CA SER A 339 7.13 17.95 -3.70
C SER A 339 8.09 18.68 -2.77
N PHE A 340 8.45 19.93 -3.14
CA PHE A 340 9.47 20.71 -2.46
C PHE A 340 9.00 22.12 -2.12
N ASP A 341 9.32 22.56 -0.90
CA ASP A 341 9.27 23.95 -0.44
C ASP A 341 10.67 24.36 0.04
N ASN A 342 11.27 25.31 -0.64
CA ASN A 342 12.61 25.84 -0.32
C ASN A 342 12.58 26.95 0.74
N ASN A 343 11.41 27.29 1.25
CA ASN A 343 11.21 28.29 2.28
C ASN A 343 10.97 27.63 3.64
N ALA A 344 11.17 28.42 4.71
CA ALA A 344 10.90 27.93 6.05
C ALA A 344 9.39 27.73 6.28
N ALA A 345 9.02 26.56 6.76
CA ALA A 345 7.66 26.32 7.20
C ALA A 345 7.29 27.23 8.37
N THR A 346 6.05 27.63 8.44
CA THR A 346 5.55 28.51 9.51
C THR A 346 4.64 27.75 10.48
N ASN A 347 4.40 28.35 11.65
CA ASN A 347 3.39 27.84 12.56
C ASN A 347 1.99 28.06 12.01
N GLY A 348 1.15 27.03 12.07
CA GLY A 348 -0.24 27.08 11.63
C GLY A 348 -1.18 26.35 12.58
N ASN A 349 -2.46 26.64 12.43
CA ASN A 349 -3.54 25.85 13.01
C ASN A 349 -4.51 25.49 11.89
N PHE A 350 -4.89 24.23 11.83
CA PHE A 350 -5.81 23.72 10.84
C PHE A 350 -6.85 22.82 11.52
N SER A 351 -8.12 23.21 11.46
CA SER A 351 -9.21 22.47 12.11
C SER A 351 -8.94 22.14 13.60
N GLY A 352 -8.27 23.06 14.32
CA GLY A 352 -7.91 22.89 15.74
C GLY A 352 -6.58 22.19 16.01
N ALA A 353 -5.95 21.57 15.01
CA ALA A 353 -4.65 20.91 15.16
C ALA A 353 -3.48 21.90 15.00
N GLN A 354 -2.41 21.67 15.78
CA GLN A 354 -1.15 22.40 15.66
C GLN A 354 -0.35 21.85 14.48
N CYS A 355 -0.05 22.71 13.52
CA CYS A 355 0.57 22.31 12.26
C CYS A 355 1.81 23.13 11.90
N TRP A 356 2.66 22.54 11.09
CA TRP A 356 3.52 23.26 10.17
C TRP A 356 2.68 23.69 8.98
N ARG A 357 2.80 24.95 8.55
CA ARG A 357 2.15 25.47 7.35
C ARG A 357 3.19 25.66 6.27
N ILE A 358 2.99 25.00 5.16
CA ILE A 358 3.67 25.23 3.88
C ILE A 358 2.90 26.32 3.17
N LEU A 359 3.56 27.46 2.96
CA LEU A 359 2.91 28.62 2.33
C LEU A 359 2.71 28.42 0.84
N ASN A 360 3.71 27.83 0.18
CA ASN A 360 3.68 27.55 -1.24
C ASN A 360 4.63 26.41 -1.57
N TRP A 361 4.20 25.47 -2.42
CA TRP A 361 5.08 24.50 -3.05
C TRP A 361 5.74 25.12 -4.27
N GLU A 362 7.06 25.19 -4.34
CA GLU A 362 7.79 25.67 -5.50
C GLU A 362 7.88 24.62 -6.60
N ASP A 363 7.86 23.35 -6.23
CA ASP A 363 7.92 22.24 -7.17
C ASP A 363 7.06 21.07 -6.67
N GLY A 364 6.17 20.57 -7.52
CA GLY A 364 5.15 19.60 -7.12
C GLY A 364 3.99 20.26 -6.35
N THR A 365 3.14 19.44 -5.74
CA THR A 365 2.00 19.85 -4.92
C THR A 365 1.52 18.68 -4.07
N THR A 366 0.39 18.81 -3.34
CA THR A 366 -0.36 17.70 -2.77
C THR A 366 -1.79 17.70 -3.29
N GLU A 367 -2.44 16.53 -3.28
CA GLU A 367 -3.84 16.37 -3.68
C GLU A 367 -4.53 15.38 -2.72
N GLY A 368 -5.82 15.11 -2.92
CA GLY A 368 -6.54 14.04 -2.21
C GLY A 368 -5.76 12.71 -2.31
N GLY A 369 -5.69 11.93 -1.23
CA GLY A 369 -4.83 10.73 -1.16
C GLY A 369 -3.43 10.97 -0.58
N SER A 370 -2.91 12.20 -0.65
CA SER A 370 -1.65 12.58 0.01
C SER A 370 -1.76 12.63 1.54
N SER A 371 -2.97 12.63 2.10
CA SER A 371 -3.29 12.62 3.54
C SER A 371 -2.43 11.64 4.32
N GLY A 372 -1.78 12.10 5.39
CA GLY A 372 -0.89 11.29 6.24
C GLY A 372 0.55 11.17 5.74
N SER A 373 0.87 11.67 4.55
CA SER A 373 2.25 11.69 4.05
C SER A 373 3.17 12.53 4.92
N GLY A 374 4.42 12.09 5.05
CA GLY A 374 5.43 12.77 5.84
C GLY A 374 5.85 14.11 5.26
N LEU A 375 6.22 15.04 6.17
CA LEU A 375 7.00 16.22 5.87
C LEU A 375 8.40 16.03 6.44
N TRP A 376 9.41 16.10 5.60
CA TRP A 376 10.82 16.01 6.00
C TRP A 376 11.49 17.38 5.97
N ASN A 377 12.32 17.66 6.97
CA ASN A 377 13.15 18.87 7.02
C ASN A 377 14.37 18.73 6.09
N GLN A 378 15.18 19.78 6.00
CA GLN A 378 16.42 19.87 5.22
C GLN A 378 17.47 18.79 5.54
N ASN A 379 17.33 18.09 6.68
CA ASN A 379 18.22 17.00 7.11
C ASN A 379 17.64 15.61 6.82
N GLY A 380 16.50 15.52 6.10
CA GLY A 380 15.82 14.26 5.79
C GLY A 380 15.14 13.60 6.99
N LEU A 381 14.85 14.36 8.06
CA LEU A 381 14.15 13.90 9.25
C LEU A 381 12.69 14.31 9.23
N LEU A 382 11.80 13.40 9.58
CA LEU A 382 10.36 13.63 9.63
C LEU A 382 10.01 14.61 10.74
N VAL A 383 9.23 15.66 10.41
CA VAL A 383 8.77 16.71 11.33
C VAL A 383 7.26 16.83 11.41
N GLY A 384 6.52 16.11 10.59
CA GLY A 384 5.06 16.14 10.58
C GLY A 384 4.44 15.20 9.55
N GLN A 385 3.10 15.14 9.52
CA GLN A 385 2.31 14.40 8.52
C GLN A 385 1.15 15.25 8.01
N LEU A 386 0.81 15.10 6.72
CA LEU A 386 -0.21 15.93 6.05
C LEU A 386 -1.59 15.74 6.66
N PHE A 387 -2.14 16.81 7.19
CA PHE A 387 -3.55 16.90 7.57
C PHE A 387 -4.41 17.31 6.36
N GLY A 388 -3.96 18.26 5.56
CA GLY A 388 -4.65 18.77 4.40
C GLY A 388 -4.36 20.24 4.15
N GLY A 389 -5.03 20.81 3.19
CA GLY A 389 -4.80 22.21 2.80
C GLY A 389 -5.63 22.61 1.61
N GLN A 390 -5.10 23.56 0.84
CA GLN A 390 -5.70 24.11 -0.35
C GLN A 390 -4.86 23.81 -1.61
N ALA A 391 -3.69 23.15 -1.43
CA ALA A 391 -2.79 22.92 -2.53
C ALA A 391 -3.40 22.00 -3.58
N SER A 392 -3.07 22.31 -4.84
CA SER A 392 -3.41 21.58 -6.05
C SER A 392 -2.53 22.10 -7.18
N CYS A 393 -2.53 21.48 -8.35
CA CYS A 393 -1.79 21.98 -9.52
C CYS A 393 -2.20 23.40 -9.97
N SER A 394 -3.41 23.84 -9.65
CA SER A 394 -3.89 25.18 -9.98
C SER A 394 -3.74 26.18 -8.82
N ASN A 395 -3.42 25.71 -7.61
CA ASN A 395 -3.35 26.53 -6.40
C ASN A 395 -2.35 25.93 -5.41
N ASN A 396 -1.08 26.24 -5.55
CA ASN A 396 0.04 25.58 -4.88
C ASN A 396 0.30 26.05 -3.44
N ILE A 397 -0.73 26.52 -2.70
CA ILE A 397 -0.58 27.22 -1.42
C ILE A 397 -1.31 26.52 -0.29
N ASN A 398 -0.82 26.80 0.95
CA ASN A 398 -1.52 26.55 2.20
C ASN A 398 -1.77 25.07 2.50
N ASP A 399 -0.72 24.26 2.56
CA ASP A 399 -0.79 22.94 3.16
C ASP A 399 -0.39 22.95 4.63
N TYR A 400 -1.00 22.06 5.41
CA TYR A 400 -0.84 21.95 6.84
C TYR A 400 -0.45 20.53 7.23
N TYR A 401 0.69 20.43 7.93
CA TYR A 401 1.22 19.16 8.44
C TYR A 401 1.16 19.13 9.95
N GLY A 402 0.46 18.19 10.55
CA GLY A 402 0.43 18.01 12.00
C GLY A 402 1.84 17.88 12.56
N LYS A 403 2.16 18.67 13.60
CA LYS A 403 3.51 18.75 14.13
C LYS A 403 3.92 17.49 14.87
N PHE A 404 5.05 16.89 14.47
CA PHE A 404 5.55 15.68 15.10
C PHE A 404 5.94 15.89 16.58
N ASN A 405 6.53 17.03 16.93
CA ASN A 405 6.86 17.33 18.31
C ASN A 405 5.63 17.44 19.24
N VAL A 406 4.48 17.85 18.70
CA VAL A 406 3.19 17.86 19.42
C VAL A 406 2.64 16.45 19.59
N SER A 407 2.85 15.59 18.60
CA SER A 407 2.45 14.18 18.62
C SER A 407 3.33 13.32 19.52
N PHE A 408 4.62 13.64 19.61
CA PHE A 408 5.65 12.76 20.17
C PHE A 408 5.41 12.29 21.61
N PRO A 409 4.91 13.12 22.54
CA PRO A 409 4.61 12.65 23.91
C PRO A 409 3.69 11.43 23.93
N LEU A 410 2.72 11.38 23.01
CA LEU A 410 1.79 10.25 22.86
C LEU A 410 2.50 9.01 22.29
N LEU A 411 3.54 9.19 21.48
CA LEU A 411 4.22 8.12 20.73
C LEU A 411 5.42 7.51 21.48
N THR A 412 5.87 8.16 22.58
CA THR A 412 7.11 7.83 23.28
C THR A 412 7.21 6.36 23.72
N GLN A 413 6.10 5.75 24.13
CA GLN A 413 6.13 4.36 24.60
C GLN A 413 6.49 3.35 23.51
N TRP A 414 6.32 3.70 22.24
CA TRP A 414 6.67 2.83 21.10
C TRP A 414 7.96 3.29 20.40
N LEU A 415 8.15 4.60 20.25
CA LEU A 415 9.30 5.15 19.54
C LEU A 415 10.54 5.34 20.43
N GLY A 416 10.35 5.31 21.76
CA GLY A 416 11.42 5.58 22.73
C GLY A 416 11.71 7.08 22.86
N ASN A 417 12.71 7.43 23.69
CA ASN A 417 13.14 8.82 23.90
C ASN A 417 14.68 8.89 23.96
N CYS A 418 15.34 8.92 22.82
CA CYS A 418 16.79 8.87 22.63
C CYS A 418 17.40 10.20 22.14
N GLY A 419 16.78 11.32 22.45
CA GLY A 419 17.19 12.66 22.03
C GLY A 419 16.09 13.36 21.21
N ASP A 420 16.41 14.54 20.68
CA ASP A 420 15.46 15.32 19.87
C ASP A 420 15.40 14.86 18.42
N GLN A 421 16.42 14.15 17.97
CA GLN A 421 16.52 13.63 16.60
C GLN A 421 16.96 12.17 16.62
N LEU A 422 16.38 11.38 15.71
CA LEU A 422 16.80 10.02 15.44
C LEU A 422 16.98 9.85 13.92
N GLN A 423 18.09 9.23 13.51
CA GLN A 423 18.36 8.94 12.12
C GLN A 423 17.48 7.76 11.63
N GLY A 424 17.25 7.71 10.32
CA GLY A 424 16.55 6.59 9.71
C GLY A 424 17.35 5.31 9.76
N PHE A 425 16.62 4.20 9.65
CA PHE A 425 17.16 2.85 9.74
C PHE A 425 16.80 2.05 8.48
N PRO A 426 17.79 1.53 7.70
CA PRO A 426 17.50 0.69 6.56
C PRO A 426 17.06 -0.71 7.02
N GLN A 427 16.12 -1.31 6.32
CA GLN A 427 15.82 -2.72 6.52
C GLN A 427 17.06 -3.55 6.13
N SER A 428 17.58 -4.37 7.06
CA SER A 428 18.73 -5.24 6.75
C SER A 428 18.31 -6.33 5.77
N VAL A 429 18.87 -6.31 4.58
CA VAL A 429 18.69 -7.32 3.53
C VAL A 429 19.66 -8.48 3.77
N GLY A 430 19.75 -9.11 4.91
CA GLY A 430 20.46 -10.36 5.12
C GLY A 430 21.87 -10.52 4.50
N VAL A 431 22.50 -9.43 4.06
CA VAL A 431 23.85 -9.38 3.50
C VAL A 431 24.75 -8.78 4.57
N ASN A 432 25.77 -9.51 4.98
CA ASN A 432 26.78 -9.01 5.90
C ASN A 432 27.31 -7.66 5.37
N GLU A 433 26.98 -6.54 6.03
CA GLU A 433 27.42 -5.19 5.66
C GLU A 433 28.96 -5.00 5.66
N ALA A 434 29.72 -5.97 6.18
CA ALA A 434 31.18 -5.97 6.14
C ALA A 434 31.79 -5.93 4.73
N SER A 435 31.01 -6.21 3.67
CA SER A 435 31.51 -6.26 2.30
C SER A 435 31.22 -5.02 1.45
N VAL A 436 30.43 -4.05 1.96
CA VAL A 436 30.03 -2.84 1.18
C VAL A 436 30.93 -1.64 1.48
N LEU A 437 31.57 -1.59 2.65
CA LEU A 437 32.44 -0.48 3.05
C LEU A 437 33.87 -0.53 2.46
N GLU A 438 34.25 -1.60 1.76
CA GLU A 438 35.54 -1.71 1.10
C GLU A 438 35.58 -1.30 -0.41
N ARG A 439 34.47 -0.70 -0.91
CA ARG A 439 34.38 -0.30 -2.33
C ARG A 439 33.88 1.14 -2.54
N ILE A 440 34.31 2.06 -1.69
CA ILE A 440 34.19 3.50 -1.96
C ILE A 440 35.57 4.14 -1.86
#